data_bbb04046505eb41e4f91bb9be48d05ec
#
_entry.id   bbb04046505eb41e4f91bb9be48d05ec
#
_cell.length_a   1.000
_cell.length_b   1.000
_cell.length_c   1.000
_cell.angle_alpha   90.00
_cell.angle_beta   90.00
_cell.angle_gamma   90.00
#
_symmetry.space_group_name_H-M   'P 1'
#
loop_
_entity.id
_entity.type
_entity.pdbx_description
1 polymer ?
#
loop_
_entity_poly.entity_id
_entity_poly.type
_entity_poly.pdbx_seq_one_letter_code
_entity_poly.pdbx_strand_id
1 'polypeptide(L)'
;MKRPVTLFTGQWADLPLETLAQKASQWGFDGLELACLGNHFEVQRAITEPQYVQSRRDILNKYNLKCYAISNHLVGQAVCDPIDSRHKNILPAYVWGDGKPEGVRERAAKEMMDTARAAAGFGVTTVTGFTGSPIWHLLYSFPPNDFAEIEKGYEYFAQRWNPIIDVFEREGVKFALEVHPTEIAYDFVTTRKTLDAINNRPGFGINFDPSHLIPQFLDPAAFIEEFADCIYHVHVKDSKRYLNGRKSILGSHLKFGEAMRGWEFVSPGHGDADFESIFRALNRISYTGPLSIEWEDSGMDREWGAQDALAFVRHRDFTPSTVAFDAAFSGDKKTSPAAS
;
A
#
# COMPACT_ATOMS: atom_id res chain seq x y z
N MET A 1 8.89 -18.79 9.87
CA MET A 1 8.41 -17.83 10.92
C MET A 1 7.14 -17.23 10.38
N LYS A 2 6.06 -17.13 11.18
CA LYS A 2 4.83 -16.47 10.72
C LYS A 2 5.09 -14.98 10.51
N ARG A 3 4.50 -14.40 9.47
CA ARG A 3 4.58 -12.96 9.20
C ARG A 3 3.79 -12.17 10.24
N PRO A 4 4.24 -10.98 10.67
CA PRO A 4 3.41 -10.12 11.50
C PRO A 4 2.15 -9.70 10.74
N VAL A 5 1.01 -9.65 11.43
CA VAL A 5 -0.24 -9.14 10.86
C VAL A 5 -0.54 -7.78 11.48
N THR A 6 -0.60 -6.75 10.65
CA THR A 6 -0.80 -5.36 11.07
C THR A 6 -2.13 -4.81 10.57
N LEU A 7 -2.61 -3.76 11.22
CA LEU A 7 -3.78 -3.01 10.76
C LEU A 7 -3.31 -1.68 10.16
N PHE A 8 -3.71 -1.40 8.93
CA PHE A 8 -3.55 -0.08 8.34
C PHE A 8 -4.55 0.89 8.97
N THR A 9 -4.07 2.06 9.39
CA THR A 9 -4.89 2.96 10.22
C THR A 9 -5.66 4.04 9.44
N GLY A 10 -5.52 4.07 8.10
CA GLY A 10 -6.15 5.09 7.26
C GLY A 10 -7.67 5.16 7.39
N GLN A 11 -8.35 4.01 7.35
CA GLN A 11 -9.81 3.89 7.49
C GLN A 11 -10.33 4.12 8.92
N TRP A 12 -9.41 4.35 9.87
CA TRP A 12 -9.69 4.53 11.30
C TRP A 12 -9.31 5.94 11.80
N ALA A 13 -9.00 6.87 10.89
CA ALA A 13 -8.52 8.21 11.23
C ALA A 13 -9.55 9.09 11.97
N ASP A 14 -10.79 8.65 12.07
CA ASP A 14 -11.84 9.21 12.91
C ASP A 14 -11.64 8.90 14.41
N LEU A 15 -10.83 7.89 14.75
CA LEU A 15 -10.48 7.53 16.12
C LEU A 15 -9.12 8.11 16.51
N PRO A 16 -8.94 8.52 17.79
CA PRO A 16 -7.61 8.79 18.30
C PRO A 16 -6.70 7.54 18.20
N LEU A 17 -5.39 7.74 17.91
CA LEU A 17 -4.44 6.64 17.81
C LEU A 17 -4.45 5.71 19.01
N GLU A 18 -4.50 6.27 20.23
CA GLU A 18 -4.50 5.45 21.45
C GLU A 18 -5.72 4.55 21.55
N THR A 19 -6.89 5.05 21.15
CA THR A 19 -8.14 4.27 21.11
C THR A 19 -8.02 3.11 20.11
N LEU A 20 -7.50 3.39 18.93
CA LEU A 20 -7.30 2.37 17.90
C LEU A 20 -6.24 1.34 18.33
N ALA A 21 -5.13 1.79 18.92
CA ALA A 21 -4.08 0.90 19.41
C ALA A 21 -4.60 -0.06 20.49
N GLN A 22 -5.43 0.44 21.42
CA GLN A 22 -6.10 -0.41 22.40
C GLN A 22 -6.96 -1.49 21.72
N LYS A 23 -7.80 -1.09 20.77
CA LYS A 23 -8.66 -2.02 20.02
C LYS A 23 -7.83 -3.06 19.24
N ALA A 24 -6.86 -2.62 18.46
CA ALA A 24 -6.01 -3.50 17.66
C ALA A 24 -5.26 -4.53 18.51
N SER A 25 -4.75 -4.12 19.68
CA SER A 25 -4.14 -5.01 20.65
C SER A 25 -5.13 -6.04 21.19
N GLN A 26 -6.35 -5.61 21.57
CA GLN A 26 -7.40 -6.50 22.06
C GLN A 26 -7.86 -7.50 21.00
N TRP A 27 -7.90 -7.10 19.74
CA TRP A 27 -8.23 -7.98 18.61
C TRP A 27 -7.09 -8.96 18.29
N GLY A 28 -5.85 -8.68 18.71
CA GLY A 28 -4.71 -9.56 18.55
C GLY A 28 -3.82 -9.23 17.35
N PHE A 29 -3.81 -8.00 16.84
CA PHE A 29 -2.84 -7.54 15.84
C PHE A 29 -1.43 -7.49 16.42
N ASP A 30 -0.41 -7.71 15.59
CA ASP A 30 1.01 -7.62 15.99
C ASP A 30 1.52 -6.17 15.92
N GLY A 31 0.81 -5.31 15.21
CA GLY A 31 1.23 -3.92 15.02
C GLY A 31 0.26 -3.10 14.17
N LEU A 32 0.71 -1.89 13.87
CA LEU A 32 -0.01 -0.93 13.04
C LEU A 32 0.87 -0.46 11.87
N GLU A 33 0.24 -0.17 10.76
CA GLU A 33 0.76 0.72 9.71
C GLU A 33 0.12 2.09 9.92
N LEU A 34 0.93 3.10 10.27
CA LEU A 34 0.41 4.40 10.68
C LEU A 34 0.18 5.32 9.49
N ALA A 35 -1.07 5.71 9.26
CA ALA A 35 -1.40 6.70 8.25
C ALA A 35 -1.00 8.12 8.69
N CYS A 36 -0.44 8.90 7.77
CA CYS A 36 -0.21 10.34 7.92
C CYS A 36 -1.55 11.10 7.80
N LEU A 37 -2.53 10.71 8.60
CA LEU A 37 -3.90 11.21 8.58
C LEU A 37 -4.47 11.27 10.00
N GLY A 38 -5.30 12.27 10.26
CA GLY A 38 -5.85 12.50 11.60
C GLY A 38 -4.73 12.77 12.61
N ASN A 39 -4.84 12.17 13.82
CA ASN A 39 -3.79 12.27 14.82
C ASN A 39 -2.87 11.03 14.88
N HIS A 40 -2.93 10.15 13.85
CA HIS A 40 -2.15 8.92 13.89
C HIS A 40 -0.67 9.19 13.70
N PHE A 41 -0.28 9.89 12.64
CA PHE A 41 1.09 10.31 12.42
C PHE A 41 1.18 11.65 11.69
N GLU A 42 1.75 12.65 12.32
CA GLU A 42 1.89 14.01 11.79
C GLU A 42 3.35 14.25 11.40
N VAL A 43 3.65 14.25 10.10
CA VAL A 43 5.01 14.31 9.55
C VAL A 43 5.77 15.51 10.06
N GLN A 44 5.19 16.73 9.99
CA GLN A 44 5.88 17.95 10.40
C GLN A 44 6.21 17.97 11.89
N ARG A 45 5.34 17.40 12.73
CA ARG A 45 5.64 17.25 14.15
C ARG A 45 6.70 16.20 14.41
N ALA A 46 6.70 15.12 13.64
CA ALA A 46 7.68 14.05 13.80
C ALA A 46 9.11 14.51 13.49
N ILE A 47 9.30 15.47 12.57
CA ILE A 47 10.63 16.00 12.25
C ILE A 47 11.06 17.18 13.14
N THR A 48 10.11 17.86 13.81
CA THR A 48 10.41 19.07 14.59
C THR A 48 10.27 18.89 16.11
N GLU A 49 9.50 17.90 16.55
CA GLU A 49 9.15 17.70 17.95
C GLU A 49 9.58 16.29 18.42
N PRO A 50 10.77 16.12 19.04
CA PRO A 50 11.20 14.80 19.52
C PRO A 50 10.20 14.14 20.50
N GLN A 51 9.50 14.93 21.31
CA GLN A 51 8.48 14.44 22.25
C GLN A 51 7.27 13.85 21.52
N TYR A 52 6.94 14.33 20.33
CA TYR A 52 5.87 13.77 19.52
C TYR A 52 6.18 12.34 19.10
N VAL A 53 7.38 12.11 18.55
CA VAL A 53 7.86 10.77 18.16
C VAL A 53 7.82 9.83 19.36
N GLN A 54 8.31 10.27 20.52
CA GLN A 54 8.29 9.45 21.73
C GLN A 54 6.88 9.14 22.18
N SER A 55 5.95 10.11 22.12
CA SER A 55 4.54 9.88 22.48
C SER A 55 3.85 8.81 21.61
N ARG A 56 4.19 8.75 20.30
CA ARG A 56 3.67 7.70 19.41
C ARG A 56 4.23 6.33 19.78
N ARG A 57 5.54 6.26 20.07
CA ARG A 57 6.17 5.02 20.54
C ARG A 57 5.59 4.54 21.88
N ASP A 58 5.35 5.45 22.81
CA ASP A 58 4.79 5.12 24.13
C ASP A 58 3.38 4.54 24.01
N ILE A 59 2.55 5.09 23.12
CA ILE A 59 1.22 4.53 22.82
C ILE A 59 1.35 3.09 22.28
N LEU A 60 2.18 2.85 21.29
CA LEU A 60 2.35 1.52 20.71
C LEU A 60 2.91 0.54 21.74
N ASN A 61 3.93 0.94 22.50
CA ASN A 61 4.53 0.10 23.54
C ASN A 61 3.55 -0.26 24.65
N LYS A 62 2.70 0.70 25.07
CA LYS A 62 1.65 0.48 26.07
C LYS A 62 0.72 -0.67 25.70
N TYR A 63 0.45 -0.85 24.42
CA TYR A 63 -0.44 -1.88 23.89
C TYR A 63 0.30 -3.05 23.22
N ASN A 64 1.64 -3.14 23.39
CA ASN A 64 2.49 -4.19 22.83
C ASN A 64 2.35 -4.31 21.30
N LEU A 65 2.22 -3.18 20.60
CA LEU A 65 2.15 -3.10 19.14
C LEU A 65 3.46 -2.58 18.57
N LYS A 66 3.77 -2.98 17.33
CA LYS A 66 4.89 -2.44 16.55
C LYS A 66 4.40 -1.63 15.37
N CYS A 67 5.18 -0.63 14.93
CA CYS A 67 4.97 0.03 13.66
C CYS A 67 5.93 -0.55 12.63
N TYR A 68 5.40 -1.05 11.52
CA TYR A 68 6.20 -1.67 10.45
C TYR A 68 6.28 -0.81 9.21
N ALA A 69 5.31 0.08 9.01
CA ALA A 69 5.28 1.03 7.91
C ALA A 69 4.53 2.30 8.32
N ILE A 70 4.85 3.40 7.65
CA ILE A 70 4.10 4.66 7.68
C ILE A 70 3.48 4.84 6.29
N SER A 71 2.25 5.32 6.24
CA SER A 71 1.52 5.52 4.99
C SER A 71 1.28 7.01 4.72
N ASN A 72 1.66 7.48 3.53
CA ASN A 72 1.34 8.85 3.09
C ASN A 72 0.78 8.88 1.66
N HIS A 73 -0.29 8.14 1.42
CA HIS A 73 -0.96 8.02 0.13
C HIS A 73 -1.49 9.37 -0.37
N LEU A 74 -2.21 10.09 0.48
CA LEU A 74 -2.94 11.29 0.09
C LEU A 74 -2.02 12.42 -0.40
N VAL A 75 -0.87 12.60 0.24
CA VAL A 75 0.10 13.61 -0.19
C VAL A 75 0.88 13.14 -1.41
N GLY A 76 1.27 11.87 -1.45
CA GLY A 76 1.96 11.27 -2.59
C GLY A 76 1.17 11.43 -3.90
N GLN A 77 -0.16 11.26 -3.85
CA GLN A 77 -1.07 11.50 -4.98
C GLN A 77 -0.84 12.86 -5.63
N ALA A 78 -0.64 13.90 -4.84
CA ALA A 78 -0.51 15.27 -5.35
C ALA A 78 0.87 15.58 -5.97
N VAL A 79 1.85 14.68 -5.92
CA VAL A 79 3.19 14.92 -6.50
C VAL A 79 3.14 15.00 -8.02
N CYS A 80 2.37 14.13 -8.67
CA CYS A 80 2.29 14.07 -10.13
C CYS A 80 0.90 14.38 -10.72
N ASP A 81 -0.15 14.38 -9.90
CA ASP A 81 -1.50 14.62 -10.42
C ASP A 81 -1.70 16.00 -11.05
N PRO A 82 -2.58 16.11 -12.04
CA PRO A 82 -3.22 17.35 -12.40
C PRO A 82 -4.10 17.85 -11.23
N ILE A 83 -3.59 18.80 -10.46
CA ILE A 83 -4.24 19.29 -9.24
C ILE A 83 -5.57 19.98 -9.56
N ASP A 84 -6.63 19.54 -8.87
CA ASP A 84 -7.97 20.11 -8.94
C ASP A 84 -8.64 20.20 -7.54
N SER A 85 -9.92 20.57 -7.50
CA SER A 85 -10.67 20.76 -6.24
C SER A 85 -10.78 19.51 -5.37
N ARG A 86 -10.64 18.29 -5.91
CA ARG A 86 -10.70 17.01 -5.15
C ARG A 86 -9.53 16.91 -4.18
N HIS A 87 -8.36 17.39 -4.59
CA HIS A 87 -7.14 17.36 -3.76
C HIS A 87 -7.24 18.20 -2.49
N LYS A 88 -8.05 19.27 -2.51
CA LYS A 88 -8.24 20.12 -1.34
C LYS A 88 -8.76 19.36 -0.13
N ASN A 89 -9.56 18.33 -0.36
CA ASN A 89 -10.22 17.58 0.71
C ASN A 89 -9.36 16.46 1.30
N ILE A 90 -8.27 16.10 0.60
CA ILE A 90 -7.39 15.00 1.02
C ILE A 90 -6.03 15.49 1.50
N LEU A 91 -5.65 16.72 1.18
CA LEU A 91 -4.34 17.28 1.54
C LEU A 91 -4.40 18.07 2.85
N PRO A 92 -3.32 17.99 3.67
CA PRO A 92 -3.14 18.91 4.77
C PRO A 92 -3.17 20.37 4.28
N ALA A 93 -3.72 21.28 5.09
CA ALA A 93 -3.89 22.67 4.70
C ALA A 93 -2.58 23.36 4.29
N TYR A 94 -1.45 23.01 4.91
CA TYR A 94 -0.15 23.56 4.57
C TYR A 94 0.41 23.03 3.23
N VAL A 95 0.00 21.83 2.81
CA VAL A 95 0.34 21.27 1.49
C VAL A 95 -0.55 21.89 0.42
N TRP A 96 -1.85 21.99 0.69
CA TRP A 96 -2.78 22.68 -0.22
C TRP A 96 -2.40 24.16 -0.44
N GLY A 97 -2.13 24.91 0.64
CA GLY A 97 -1.75 26.32 0.60
C GLY A 97 -2.75 27.18 -0.15
N ASP A 98 -2.29 27.86 -1.19
CA ASP A 98 -3.12 28.73 -2.06
C ASP A 98 -3.87 27.97 -3.17
N GLY A 99 -3.68 26.65 -3.25
CA GLY A 99 -4.32 25.79 -4.26
C GLY A 99 -3.78 25.93 -5.68
N LYS A 100 -2.72 26.71 -5.91
CA LYS A 100 -2.08 26.78 -7.22
C LYS A 100 -1.39 25.46 -7.55
N PRO A 101 -1.69 24.83 -8.68
CA PRO A 101 -1.27 23.45 -8.96
C PRO A 101 0.22 23.17 -8.77
N GLU A 102 1.11 24.00 -9.30
CA GLU A 102 2.54 23.76 -9.17
C GLU A 102 3.00 23.92 -7.72
N GLY A 103 2.54 24.94 -7.01
CA GLY A 103 2.86 25.12 -5.60
C GLY A 103 2.35 23.96 -4.71
N VAL A 104 1.18 23.36 -5.03
CA VAL A 104 0.69 22.17 -4.35
C VAL A 104 1.64 21.00 -4.59
N ARG A 105 2.02 20.72 -5.85
CA ARG A 105 2.97 19.64 -6.20
C ARG A 105 4.33 19.81 -5.53
N GLU A 106 4.87 21.02 -5.50
CA GLU A 106 6.15 21.30 -4.83
C GLU A 106 6.07 21.03 -3.32
N ARG A 107 4.99 21.49 -2.67
CA ARG A 107 4.80 21.23 -1.23
C ARG A 107 4.54 19.75 -0.94
N ALA A 108 3.82 19.05 -1.82
CA ALA A 108 3.61 17.61 -1.72
C ALA A 108 4.93 16.83 -1.84
N ALA A 109 5.77 17.17 -2.83
CA ALA A 109 7.10 16.57 -2.98
C ALA A 109 7.97 16.81 -1.74
N LYS A 110 7.96 18.04 -1.20
CA LYS A 110 8.68 18.34 0.05
C LYS A 110 8.15 17.50 1.23
N GLU A 111 6.84 17.38 1.37
CA GLU A 111 6.22 16.59 2.44
C GLU A 111 6.56 15.10 2.31
N MET A 112 6.65 14.55 1.10
CA MET A 112 7.12 13.18 0.91
C MET A 112 8.59 13.01 1.31
N MET A 113 9.45 13.97 1.01
CA MET A 113 10.84 13.98 1.52
C MET A 113 10.89 14.05 3.05
N ASP A 114 10.04 14.86 3.66
CA ASP A 114 9.93 14.99 5.12
C ASP A 114 9.35 13.69 5.74
N THR A 115 8.45 13.00 5.02
CA THR A 115 7.95 11.69 5.44
C THR A 115 9.07 10.64 5.55
N ALA A 116 10.03 10.64 4.62
CA ALA A 116 11.20 9.76 4.71
C ALA A 116 12.02 10.04 5.96
N ARG A 117 12.29 11.33 6.27
CA ARG A 117 13.00 11.75 7.48
C ARG A 117 12.24 11.38 8.76
N ALA A 118 10.93 11.61 8.75
CA ALA A 118 10.06 11.26 9.87
C ALA A 118 10.04 9.75 10.13
N ALA A 119 9.96 8.93 9.06
CA ALA A 119 10.03 7.48 9.15
C ALA A 119 11.36 7.01 9.74
N ALA A 120 12.49 7.51 9.24
CA ALA A 120 13.81 7.21 9.79
C ALA A 120 13.93 7.61 11.27
N GLY A 121 13.49 8.83 11.63
CA GLY A 121 13.44 9.31 13.01
C GLY A 121 12.53 8.49 13.91
N PHE A 122 11.46 7.91 13.37
CA PHE A 122 10.57 7.00 14.09
C PHE A 122 11.10 5.56 14.16
N GLY A 123 12.11 5.21 13.37
CA GLY A 123 12.71 3.87 13.32
C GLY A 123 11.96 2.90 12.40
N VAL A 124 11.26 3.42 11.40
CA VAL A 124 10.53 2.65 10.38
C VAL A 124 11.24 2.81 9.03
N THR A 125 11.40 1.72 8.32
CA THR A 125 12.18 1.67 7.06
C THR A 125 11.32 1.58 5.81
N THR A 126 10.01 1.60 5.93
CA THR A 126 9.08 1.51 4.80
C THR A 126 8.00 2.59 4.89
N VAL A 127 7.80 3.32 3.81
CA VAL A 127 6.69 4.26 3.63
C VAL A 127 5.87 3.78 2.45
N THR A 128 4.58 3.52 2.67
CA THR A 128 3.63 3.20 1.62
C THR A 128 2.95 4.47 1.11
N GLY A 129 2.55 4.49 -0.14
CA GLY A 129 1.88 5.68 -0.68
C GLY A 129 1.56 5.62 -2.15
N PHE A 130 0.93 6.70 -2.61
CA PHE A 130 0.67 6.97 -4.02
C PHE A 130 1.73 7.90 -4.61
N THR A 131 1.75 8.00 -5.93
CA THR A 131 2.65 8.88 -6.66
C THR A 131 1.91 9.96 -7.42
N GLY A 132 0.62 9.75 -7.65
CA GLY A 132 -0.15 10.43 -8.67
C GLY A 132 0.28 10.04 -10.09
N SER A 133 -0.45 10.56 -11.07
CA SER A 133 -0.17 10.30 -12.48
C SER A 133 -0.50 11.52 -13.33
N PRO A 134 0.45 12.04 -14.12
CA PRO A 134 0.14 13.14 -15.05
C PRO A 134 -0.67 12.68 -16.27
N ILE A 135 -0.78 11.36 -16.50
CA ILE A 135 -1.36 10.73 -17.69
C ILE A 135 -2.55 9.82 -17.43
N TRP A 136 -3.01 9.69 -16.17
CA TRP A 136 -4.15 8.85 -15.87
C TRP A 136 -5.42 9.21 -16.67
N HIS A 137 -5.63 10.49 -16.96
CA HIS A 137 -6.76 10.96 -17.75
C HIS A 137 -6.73 10.50 -19.21
N LEU A 138 -5.59 9.98 -19.69
CA LEU A 138 -5.41 9.40 -21.02
C LEU A 138 -5.65 7.88 -21.04
N LEU A 139 -6.16 7.28 -19.96
CA LEU A 139 -6.44 5.85 -19.87
C LEU A 139 -7.33 5.36 -21.01
N TYR A 140 -8.34 6.13 -21.38
CA TYR A 140 -9.24 5.78 -22.47
C TYR A 140 -8.71 6.36 -23.79
N SER A 141 -8.58 5.49 -24.82
CA SER A 141 -7.87 5.79 -26.07
C SER A 141 -8.65 6.66 -27.06
N PHE A 142 -9.73 7.33 -26.61
CA PHE A 142 -10.48 8.27 -27.44
C PHE A 142 -10.83 9.55 -26.65
N PRO A 143 -10.53 10.77 -27.22
CA PRO A 143 -9.81 11.03 -28.49
C PRO A 143 -8.50 10.28 -28.60
N PRO A 144 -7.98 9.98 -29.82
CA PRO A 144 -6.76 9.20 -29.98
C PRO A 144 -5.60 9.80 -29.16
N ASN A 145 -4.97 8.98 -28.33
CA ASN A 145 -3.82 9.39 -27.54
C ASN A 145 -2.60 9.61 -28.43
N ASP A 146 -1.84 10.67 -28.16
CA ASP A 146 -0.47 10.77 -28.66
C ASP A 146 0.45 9.95 -27.75
N PHE A 147 1.07 8.89 -28.30
CA PHE A 147 2.00 8.08 -27.54
C PHE A 147 3.20 8.88 -27.01
N ALA A 148 3.59 9.96 -27.65
CA ALA A 148 4.63 10.85 -27.15
C ALA A 148 4.20 11.55 -25.83
N GLU A 149 2.91 11.81 -25.61
CA GLU A 149 2.42 12.35 -24.35
C GLU A 149 2.50 11.31 -23.23
N ILE A 150 2.26 10.03 -23.53
CA ILE A 150 2.42 8.95 -22.57
C ILE A 150 3.88 8.84 -22.10
N GLU A 151 4.83 8.84 -23.03
CA GLU A 151 6.27 8.77 -22.69
C GLU A 151 6.72 10.01 -21.89
N LYS A 152 6.28 11.22 -22.26
CA LYS A 152 6.52 12.44 -21.47
C LYS A 152 5.93 12.34 -20.06
N GLY A 153 4.83 11.62 -19.89
CA GLY A 153 4.26 11.38 -18.57
C GLY A 153 5.18 10.59 -17.65
N TYR A 154 5.83 9.55 -18.16
CA TYR A 154 6.84 8.79 -17.40
C TYR A 154 8.12 9.61 -17.16
N GLU A 155 8.55 10.42 -18.13
CA GLU A 155 9.67 11.36 -17.93
C GLU A 155 9.36 12.38 -16.83
N TYR A 156 8.16 12.94 -16.83
CA TYR A 156 7.69 13.86 -15.79
C TYR A 156 7.64 13.20 -14.42
N PHE A 157 7.10 11.98 -14.34
CA PHE A 157 7.11 11.18 -13.13
C PHE A 157 8.54 11.01 -12.59
N ALA A 158 9.47 10.58 -13.43
CA ALA A 158 10.86 10.39 -13.04
C ALA A 158 11.52 11.69 -12.57
N GLN A 159 11.25 12.81 -13.28
CA GLN A 159 11.75 14.13 -12.89
C GLN A 159 11.27 14.55 -11.50
N ARG A 160 10.00 14.26 -11.16
CA ARG A 160 9.42 14.64 -9.86
C ARG A 160 9.85 13.70 -8.74
N TRP A 161 9.92 12.39 -9.01
CA TRP A 161 10.17 11.38 -7.98
C TRP A 161 11.64 11.12 -7.71
N ASN A 162 12.55 11.27 -8.67
CA ASN A 162 13.98 11.04 -8.41
C ASN A 162 14.54 11.85 -7.24
N PRO A 163 14.28 13.18 -7.09
CA PRO A 163 14.73 13.94 -5.94
C PRO A 163 14.12 13.45 -4.61
N ILE A 164 12.91 12.91 -4.63
CA ILE A 164 12.25 12.33 -3.45
C ILE A 164 12.96 11.01 -3.09
N ILE A 165 13.20 10.15 -4.07
CA ILE A 165 13.88 8.86 -3.89
C ILE A 165 15.29 9.08 -3.35
N ASP A 166 16.02 10.13 -3.79
CA ASP A 166 17.32 10.50 -3.24
C ASP A 166 17.29 10.71 -1.72
N VAL A 167 16.20 11.29 -1.22
CA VAL A 167 16.02 11.48 0.23
C VAL A 167 15.70 10.14 0.90
N PHE A 168 14.82 9.35 0.34
CA PHE A 168 14.47 8.02 0.87
C PHE A 168 15.73 7.14 1.01
N GLU A 169 16.55 7.06 -0.04
CA GLU A 169 17.79 6.27 -0.03
C GLU A 169 18.79 6.79 1.00
N ARG A 170 18.96 8.11 1.10
CA ARG A 170 19.85 8.73 2.07
C ARG A 170 19.42 8.47 3.51
N GLU A 171 18.13 8.46 3.80
CA GLU A 171 17.56 8.18 5.12
C GLU A 171 17.49 6.67 5.42
N GLY A 172 17.84 5.79 4.46
CA GLY A 172 17.74 4.34 4.63
C GLY A 172 16.29 3.83 4.68
N VAL A 173 15.36 4.58 4.09
CA VAL A 173 13.93 4.28 4.02
C VAL A 173 13.56 3.92 2.58
N LYS A 174 12.65 2.97 2.41
CA LYS A 174 12.11 2.57 1.12
C LYS A 174 10.71 3.15 0.92
N PHE A 175 10.45 3.70 -0.26
CA PHE A 175 9.09 4.02 -0.69
C PHE A 175 8.48 2.81 -1.39
N ALA A 176 7.26 2.47 -1.03
CA ALA A 176 6.49 1.38 -1.62
C ALA A 176 5.21 1.94 -2.25
N LEU A 177 5.20 2.07 -3.59
CA LEU A 177 4.04 2.51 -4.35
C LEU A 177 2.94 1.46 -4.29
N GLU A 178 1.75 1.85 -3.90
CA GLU A 178 0.57 1.02 -4.11
C GLU A 178 0.13 1.10 -5.58
N VAL A 179 0.22 -0.05 -6.27
CA VAL A 179 -0.20 -0.17 -7.67
C VAL A 179 -1.72 -0.10 -7.75
N HIS A 180 -2.22 1.00 -8.29
CA HIS A 180 -3.62 1.39 -8.14
C HIS A 180 -4.13 2.14 -9.37
N PRO A 181 -5.36 1.88 -9.86
CA PRO A 181 -6.02 2.76 -10.83
C PRO A 181 -6.05 4.21 -10.31
N THR A 182 -5.59 5.14 -11.10
CA THR A 182 -5.28 6.55 -10.89
C THR A 182 -3.79 6.86 -10.76
N GLU A 183 -2.97 5.86 -10.41
CA GLU A 183 -1.53 6.02 -10.31
C GLU A 183 -0.83 5.87 -11.66
N ILE A 184 0.45 6.21 -11.68
CA ILE A 184 1.32 6.00 -12.86
C ILE A 184 1.47 4.49 -13.16
N ALA A 185 1.40 3.64 -12.14
CA ALA A 185 1.40 2.18 -12.22
C ALA A 185 0.05 1.62 -11.72
N TYR A 186 -0.64 0.87 -12.57
CA TYR A 186 -1.94 0.26 -12.23
C TYR A 186 -2.10 -1.18 -12.74
N ASP A 187 -1.14 -1.68 -13.53
CA ASP A 187 -1.08 -3.04 -14.07
C ASP A 187 0.38 -3.49 -14.29
N PHE A 188 0.60 -4.68 -14.86
CA PHE A 188 1.95 -5.20 -15.12
C PHE A 188 2.79 -4.29 -16.01
N VAL A 189 2.20 -3.82 -17.10
CA VAL A 189 2.93 -3.03 -18.12
C VAL A 189 3.31 -1.66 -17.56
N THR A 190 2.35 -0.98 -16.94
CA THR A 190 2.58 0.35 -16.37
C THR A 190 3.49 0.31 -15.16
N THR A 191 3.45 -0.77 -14.35
CA THR A 191 4.38 -0.99 -13.24
C THR A 191 5.82 -1.14 -13.76
N ARG A 192 6.03 -1.96 -14.81
CA ARG A 192 7.36 -2.11 -15.41
C ARG A 192 7.88 -0.79 -15.96
N LYS A 193 7.07 -0.07 -16.73
CA LYS A 193 7.42 1.26 -17.24
C LYS A 193 7.78 2.26 -16.15
N THR A 194 7.03 2.24 -15.05
CA THR A 194 7.29 3.11 -13.88
C THR A 194 8.65 2.83 -13.26
N LEU A 195 8.97 1.55 -13.02
CA LEU A 195 10.26 1.14 -12.47
C LEU A 195 11.42 1.47 -13.43
N ASP A 196 11.24 1.23 -14.73
CA ASP A 196 12.24 1.54 -15.75
C ASP A 196 12.50 3.05 -15.86
N ALA A 197 11.45 3.89 -15.77
CA ALA A 197 11.57 5.35 -15.82
C ALA A 197 12.47 5.92 -14.72
N ILE A 198 12.57 5.26 -13.57
CA ILE A 198 13.45 5.64 -12.45
C ILE A 198 14.69 4.73 -12.36
N ASN A 199 15.01 3.98 -13.42
CA ASN A 199 16.15 3.07 -13.48
C ASN A 199 16.16 1.98 -12.38
N ASN A 200 14.99 1.49 -12.00
CA ASN A 200 14.82 0.42 -10.99
C ASN A 200 15.55 0.72 -9.67
N ARG A 201 15.48 1.96 -9.19
CA ARG A 201 16.17 2.41 -7.98
C ARG A 201 15.73 1.63 -6.74
N PRO A 202 16.65 1.18 -5.88
CA PRO A 202 16.33 0.34 -4.72
C PRO A 202 15.56 1.07 -3.61
N GLY A 203 15.54 2.41 -3.62
CA GLY A 203 14.72 3.23 -2.71
C GLY A 203 13.24 3.26 -3.05
N PHE A 204 12.84 2.73 -4.23
CA PHE A 204 11.47 2.71 -4.71
C PHE A 204 11.05 1.29 -5.09
N GLY A 205 9.94 0.82 -4.57
CA GLY A 205 9.36 -0.48 -4.86
C GLY A 205 7.84 -0.45 -4.76
N ILE A 206 7.26 -1.57 -4.43
CA ILE A 206 5.83 -1.84 -4.51
C ILE A 206 5.27 -2.18 -3.14
N ASN A 207 4.17 -1.51 -2.78
CA ASN A 207 3.19 -2.00 -1.84
C ASN A 207 2.18 -2.82 -2.65
N PHE A 208 2.23 -4.13 -2.50
CA PHE A 208 1.33 -5.04 -3.20
C PHE A 208 -0.06 -5.02 -2.55
N ASP A 209 -1.08 -4.71 -3.35
CA ASP A 209 -2.49 -4.83 -2.98
C ASP A 209 -3.25 -5.61 -4.06
N PRO A 210 -3.77 -6.81 -3.76
CA PRO A 210 -4.49 -7.62 -4.75
C PRO A 210 -5.82 -7.01 -5.17
N SER A 211 -6.45 -6.20 -4.31
CA SER A 211 -7.82 -5.72 -4.52
C SER A 211 -7.97 -4.82 -5.75
N HIS A 212 -6.88 -4.17 -6.16
CA HIS A 212 -6.84 -3.30 -7.34
C HIS A 212 -6.58 -4.07 -8.64
N LEU A 213 -6.05 -5.29 -8.55
CA LEU A 213 -5.81 -6.17 -9.70
C LEU A 213 -7.06 -7.00 -10.06
N ILE A 214 -7.84 -7.42 -9.06
CA ILE A 214 -9.03 -8.25 -9.23
C ILE A 214 -10.07 -7.65 -10.18
N PRO A 215 -10.48 -6.36 -10.07
CA PRO A 215 -11.43 -5.76 -11.00
C PRO A 215 -10.90 -5.68 -12.44
N GLN A 216 -9.59 -5.69 -12.63
CA GLN A 216 -8.92 -5.68 -13.92
C GLN A 216 -8.73 -7.09 -14.50
N PHE A 217 -9.16 -8.16 -13.82
CA PHE A 217 -8.94 -9.56 -14.19
C PHE A 217 -7.46 -9.97 -14.28
N LEU A 218 -6.60 -9.29 -13.51
CA LEU A 218 -5.19 -9.63 -13.41
C LEU A 218 -4.98 -10.68 -12.30
N ASP A 219 -3.94 -11.49 -12.47
CA ASP A 219 -3.55 -12.51 -11.49
C ASP A 219 -2.59 -11.89 -10.44
N PRO A 220 -3.03 -11.76 -9.16
CA PRO A 220 -2.19 -11.18 -8.12
C PRO A 220 -0.95 -12.03 -7.78
N ALA A 221 -1.04 -13.36 -7.89
CA ALA A 221 0.09 -14.23 -7.60
C ALA A 221 1.18 -14.11 -8.68
N ALA A 222 0.79 -14.04 -9.96
CA ALA A 222 1.70 -13.77 -11.05
C ALA A 222 2.35 -12.38 -10.91
N PHE A 223 1.60 -11.38 -10.41
CA PHE A 223 2.14 -10.05 -10.16
C PHE A 223 3.26 -10.07 -9.10
N ILE A 224 3.06 -10.80 -8.00
CA ILE A 224 4.10 -10.96 -6.97
C ILE A 224 5.36 -11.60 -7.56
N GLU A 225 5.21 -12.63 -8.40
CA GLU A 225 6.36 -13.32 -9.02
C GLU A 225 7.11 -12.45 -10.02
N GLU A 226 6.40 -11.67 -10.84
CA GLU A 226 6.98 -10.75 -11.83
C GLU A 226 7.81 -9.65 -11.16
N PHE A 227 7.37 -9.14 -10.00
CA PHE A 227 7.96 -8.01 -9.30
C PHE A 227 8.63 -8.41 -7.97
N ALA A 228 9.10 -9.67 -7.87
CA ALA A 228 9.63 -10.26 -6.65
C ALA A 228 10.66 -9.41 -5.92
N ASP A 229 11.58 -8.80 -6.68
CA ASP A 229 12.73 -8.06 -6.12
C ASP A 229 12.37 -6.70 -5.53
N CYS A 230 11.16 -6.20 -5.79
CA CYS A 230 10.72 -4.87 -5.37
C CYS A 230 9.39 -4.86 -4.58
N ILE A 231 8.86 -6.01 -4.14
CA ILE A 231 7.75 -6.07 -3.19
C ILE A 231 8.29 -5.72 -1.80
N TYR A 232 8.04 -4.50 -1.33
CA TYR A 232 8.54 -4.01 -0.04
C TYR A 232 7.50 -4.04 1.06
N HIS A 233 6.22 -4.01 0.69
CA HIS A 233 5.10 -4.08 1.61
C HIS A 233 3.93 -4.84 0.98
N VAL A 234 3.02 -5.34 1.81
CA VAL A 234 1.85 -6.08 1.37
C VAL A 234 0.62 -5.60 2.12
N HIS A 235 -0.33 -5.04 1.40
CA HIS A 235 -1.69 -4.86 1.87
C HIS A 235 -2.49 -6.14 1.64
N VAL A 236 -3.21 -6.57 2.67
CA VAL A 236 -4.22 -7.61 2.59
C VAL A 236 -5.58 -6.94 2.53
N LYS A 237 -6.06 -6.79 1.32
CA LYS A 237 -7.34 -6.18 0.96
C LYS A 237 -8.00 -7.04 -0.09
N ASP A 238 -9.31 -7.06 -0.16
CA ASP A 238 -10.04 -7.89 -1.10
C ASP A 238 -11.07 -7.09 -1.88
N SER A 239 -11.44 -7.59 -3.02
CA SER A 239 -12.53 -7.03 -3.82
C SER A 239 -13.33 -8.13 -4.50
N LYS A 240 -14.60 -7.85 -4.75
CA LYS A 240 -15.54 -8.78 -5.36
C LYS A 240 -16.18 -8.19 -6.60
N ARG A 241 -16.17 -8.96 -7.67
CA ARG A 241 -16.85 -8.61 -8.92
C ARG A 241 -18.30 -9.07 -8.88
N TYR A 242 -19.20 -8.17 -9.25
CA TYR A 242 -20.65 -8.43 -9.31
C TYR A 242 -21.17 -8.34 -10.75
N LEU A 243 -20.32 -8.72 -11.71
CA LEU A 243 -20.66 -8.64 -13.14
C LEU A 243 -21.77 -9.63 -13.51
N ASN A 244 -22.79 -9.15 -14.20
CA ASN A 244 -23.96 -9.94 -14.61
C ASN A 244 -24.46 -9.58 -16.01
N GLY A 245 -23.59 -9.01 -16.86
CA GLY A 245 -23.94 -8.50 -18.19
C GLY A 245 -24.62 -7.13 -18.22
N ARG A 246 -24.91 -6.53 -17.05
CA ARG A 246 -25.54 -5.20 -16.94
C ARG A 246 -24.73 -4.21 -16.11
N LYS A 247 -23.79 -4.68 -15.31
CA LYS A 247 -22.89 -3.86 -14.46
C LYS A 247 -21.51 -3.79 -15.10
N SER A 248 -20.86 -2.62 -15.03
CA SER A 248 -19.56 -2.39 -15.63
C SER A 248 -18.47 -2.34 -14.58
N ILE A 249 -17.26 -2.83 -14.90
CA ILE A 249 -16.05 -2.66 -14.08
C ILE A 249 -15.61 -1.18 -14.00
N LEU A 250 -16.08 -0.34 -14.93
CA LEU A 250 -15.78 1.11 -14.89
C LEU A 250 -16.57 1.84 -13.79
N GLY A 251 -17.50 1.17 -13.13
CA GLY A 251 -18.19 1.69 -11.94
C GLY A 251 -19.28 2.73 -12.22
N SER A 252 -19.44 3.22 -13.47
CA SER A 252 -20.52 4.11 -13.91
C SER A 252 -20.71 5.38 -13.07
N HIS A 253 -19.63 5.92 -12.46
CA HIS A 253 -19.64 7.03 -11.50
C HIS A 253 -20.50 6.79 -10.23
N LEU A 254 -20.81 5.53 -9.94
CA LEU A 254 -21.54 5.14 -8.74
C LEU A 254 -20.60 5.06 -7.53
N LYS A 255 -21.15 5.33 -6.34
CA LYS A 255 -20.41 5.17 -5.09
C LYS A 255 -20.25 3.69 -4.74
N PHE A 256 -19.26 3.36 -3.92
CA PHE A 256 -19.16 2.05 -3.30
C PHE A 256 -20.42 1.77 -2.47
N GLY A 257 -20.92 0.51 -2.51
CA GLY A 257 -22.18 0.11 -1.91
C GLY A 257 -23.43 0.26 -2.80
N GLU A 258 -23.33 0.92 -3.96
CA GLU A 258 -24.49 1.07 -4.86
C GLU A 258 -24.70 -0.18 -5.73
N ALA A 259 -25.92 -0.69 -5.72
CA ALA A 259 -26.29 -1.99 -6.30
C ALA A 259 -25.91 -2.23 -7.77
N MET A 260 -25.78 -1.16 -8.58
CA MET A 260 -25.41 -1.26 -10.01
C MET A 260 -23.91 -1.12 -10.26
N ARG A 261 -23.09 -0.90 -9.24
CA ARG A 261 -21.64 -0.92 -9.35
C ARG A 261 -21.17 -2.33 -9.69
N GLY A 262 -20.17 -2.47 -10.56
CA GLY A 262 -19.75 -3.79 -11.09
C GLY A 262 -18.77 -4.53 -10.19
N TRP A 263 -18.20 -3.88 -9.18
CA TRP A 263 -17.32 -4.45 -8.19
C TRP A 263 -17.26 -3.58 -6.92
N GLU A 264 -16.88 -4.17 -5.82
CA GLU A 264 -16.77 -3.52 -4.50
C GLU A 264 -15.53 -4.01 -3.77
N PHE A 265 -15.00 -3.19 -2.86
CA PHE A 265 -14.13 -3.70 -1.81
C PHE A 265 -14.97 -4.50 -0.81
N VAL A 266 -14.39 -5.58 -0.32
CA VAL A 266 -14.99 -6.45 0.70
C VAL A 266 -13.90 -6.89 1.68
N SER A 267 -14.31 -7.29 2.87
CA SER A 267 -13.39 -7.81 3.88
C SER A 267 -12.53 -8.95 3.32
N PRO A 268 -11.23 -9.04 3.64
CA PRO A 268 -10.35 -10.11 3.17
C PRO A 268 -10.92 -11.50 3.39
N GLY A 269 -10.99 -12.29 2.31
CA GLY A 269 -11.57 -13.62 2.28
C GLY A 269 -13.03 -13.70 1.85
N HIS A 270 -13.69 -12.56 1.63
CA HIS A 270 -15.07 -12.49 1.14
C HIS A 270 -15.17 -12.12 -0.35
N GLY A 271 -14.04 -11.81 -0.97
CA GLY A 271 -13.94 -11.40 -2.37
C GLY A 271 -13.50 -12.48 -3.34
N ASP A 272 -12.88 -12.04 -4.41
CA ASP A 272 -12.41 -12.89 -5.51
C ASP A 272 -10.89 -13.08 -5.51
N ALA A 273 -10.16 -12.55 -4.50
CA ALA A 273 -8.72 -12.77 -4.40
C ALA A 273 -8.40 -14.20 -3.97
N ASP A 274 -7.59 -14.91 -4.78
CA ASP A 274 -7.08 -16.23 -4.40
C ASP A 274 -5.90 -16.07 -3.40
N PHE A 275 -6.23 -15.88 -2.14
CA PHE A 275 -5.24 -15.72 -1.08
C PHE A 275 -4.35 -16.96 -0.89
N GLU A 276 -4.79 -18.16 -1.26
CA GLU A 276 -3.89 -19.32 -1.20
C GLU A 276 -2.75 -19.16 -2.21
N SER A 277 -3.07 -18.84 -3.47
CA SER A 277 -2.06 -18.57 -4.49
C SER A 277 -1.16 -17.39 -4.16
N ILE A 278 -1.74 -16.30 -3.58
CA ILE A 278 -1.00 -15.12 -3.10
C ILE A 278 0.01 -15.51 -2.02
N PHE A 279 -0.40 -16.24 -0.97
CA PHE A 279 0.53 -16.65 0.09
C PHE A 279 1.61 -17.63 -0.40
N ARG A 280 1.27 -18.49 -1.37
CA ARG A 280 2.27 -19.35 -2.03
C ARG A 280 3.28 -18.51 -2.81
N ALA A 281 2.85 -17.49 -3.53
CA ALA A 281 3.74 -16.57 -4.25
C ALA A 281 4.64 -15.79 -3.27
N LEU A 282 4.08 -15.22 -2.20
CA LEU A 282 4.87 -14.56 -1.15
C LEU A 282 5.91 -15.50 -0.50
N ASN A 283 5.58 -16.79 -0.35
CA ASN A 283 6.52 -17.78 0.13
C ASN A 283 7.64 -18.04 -0.88
N ARG A 284 7.32 -18.15 -2.19
CA ARG A 284 8.32 -18.37 -3.25
C ARG A 284 9.34 -17.22 -3.32
N ILE A 285 8.90 -15.98 -3.17
CA ILE A 285 9.79 -14.82 -3.14
C ILE A 285 10.45 -14.57 -1.78
N SER A 286 10.22 -15.45 -0.80
CA SER A 286 10.75 -15.34 0.56
C SER A 286 10.38 -14.04 1.27
N TYR A 287 9.19 -13.49 1.00
CA TYR A 287 8.71 -12.30 1.68
C TYR A 287 8.46 -12.58 3.17
N THR A 288 9.10 -11.80 4.04
CA THR A 288 9.03 -11.93 5.50
C THR A 288 8.46 -10.68 6.20
N GLY A 289 8.13 -9.66 5.42
CA GLY A 289 7.53 -8.40 5.90
C GLY A 289 6.12 -8.59 6.46
N PRO A 290 5.51 -7.52 6.98
CA PRO A 290 4.16 -7.58 7.54
C PRO A 290 3.11 -7.84 6.46
N LEU A 291 2.01 -8.45 6.89
CA LEU A 291 0.75 -8.52 6.17
C LEU A 291 -0.17 -7.46 6.76
N SER A 292 -0.31 -6.32 6.10
CA SER A 292 -1.06 -5.18 6.60
C SER A 292 -2.50 -5.24 6.11
N ILE A 293 -3.44 -5.46 7.02
CA ILE A 293 -4.86 -5.48 6.66
C ILE A 293 -5.32 -4.04 6.43
N GLU A 294 -5.60 -3.73 5.17
CA GLU A 294 -6.33 -2.54 4.78
C GLU A 294 -7.81 -2.90 4.62
N TRP A 295 -8.58 -2.63 5.66
CA TRP A 295 -9.95 -3.10 5.73
C TRP A 295 -10.92 -2.09 5.13
N GLU A 296 -11.62 -2.48 4.08
CA GLU A 296 -12.71 -1.72 3.46
C GLU A 296 -13.85 -2.67 3.07
N ASP A 297 -15.04 -2.44 3.61
CA ASP A 297 -16.27 -3.14 3.23
C ASP A 297 -17.48 -2.27 3.61
N SER A 298 -18.24 -1.82 2.61
CA SER A 298 -19.41 -0.97 2.83
C SER A 298 -20.62 -1.73 3.39
N GLY A 299 -20.60 -3.06 3.33
CA GLY A 299 -21.68 -3.95 3.76
C GLY A 299 -21.47 -4.62 5.12
N MET A 300 -20.34 -4.33 5.81
CA MET A 300 -19.95 -5.02 7.04
C MET A 300 -19.57 -4.04 8.14
N ASP A 301 -19.86 -4.37 9.40
CA ASP A 301 -19.34 -3.62 10.54
C ASP A 301 -17.81 -3.69 10.59
N ARG A 302 -17.14 -2.53 10.67
CA ARG A 302 -15.69 -2.46 10.53
C ARG A 302 -14.93 -3.11 11.68
N GLU A 303 -15.45 -3.06 12.91
CA GLU A 303 -14.77 -3.68 14.06
C GLU A 303 -14.89 -5.21 14.02
N TRP A 304 -16.06 -5.70 13.62
CA TRP A 304 -16.25 -7.12 13.37
C TRP A 304 -15.38 -7.58 12.19
N GLY A 305 -15.41 -6.87 11.07
CA GLY A 305 -14.70 -7.22 9.86
C GLY A 305 -13.17 -7.19 10.02
N ALA A 306 -12.63 -6.25 10.78
CA ALA A 306 -11.19 -6.23 11.07
C ALA A 306 -10.72 -7.46 11.85
N GLN A 307 -11.54 -7.95 12.80
CA GLN A 307 -11.25 -9.17 13.55
C GLN A 307 -11.40 -10.43 12.69
N ASP A 308 -12.42 -10.48 11.84
CA ASP A 308 -12.66 -11.57 10.89
C ASP A 308 -11.50 -11.66 9.87
N ALA A 309 -11.09 -10.52 9.30
CA ALA A 309 -9.94 -10.45 8.40
C ALA A 309 -8.63 -10.91 9.08
N LEU A 310 -8.40 -10.51 10.33
CA LEU A 310 -7.25 -10.97 11.10
C LEU A 310 -7.25 -12.50 11.28
N ALA A 311 -8.40 -13.06 11.66
CA ALA A 311 -8.56 -14.51 11.82
C ALA A 311 -8.33 -15.25 10.51
N PHE A 312 -8.88 -14.73 9.41
CA PHE A 312 -8.68 -15.26 8.07
C PHE A 312 -7.19 -15.29 7.68
N VAL A 313 -6.49 -14.16 7.80
CA VAL A 313 -5.06 -14.05 7.46
C VAL A 313 -4.23 -15.03 8.32
N ARG A 314 -4.44 -15.04 9.62
CA ARG A 314 -3.70 -15.93 10.52
C ARG A 314 -3.92 -17.43 10.24
N HIS A 315 -5.09 -17.78 9.74
CA HIS A 315 -5.40 -19.15 9.32
C HIS A 315 -4.74 -19.50 7.98
N ARG A 316 -4.65 -18.53 7.07
CA ARG A 316 -4.18 -18.75 5.69
C ARG A 316 -2.67 -18.52 5.50
N ASP A 317 -2.00 -17.74 6.36
CA ASP A 317 -0.54 -17.51 6.28
C ASP A 317 0.21 -18.75 6.77
N PHE A 318 0.38 -19.72 5.89
CA PHE A 318 1.13 -20.94 6.15
C PHE A 318 2.59 -20.82 5.72
N THR A 319 3.47 -21.58 6.38
CA THR A 319 4.86 -21.73 5.98
C THR A 319 5.03 -22.96 5.06
N PRO A 320 5.96 -22.91 4.09
CA PRO A 320 6.29 -24.07 3.27
C PRO A 320 6.75 -25.26 4.15
N SER A 321 6.54 -26.49 3.64
CA SER A 321 7.08 -27.68 4.28
C SER A 321 8.62 -27.62 4.23
N THR A 322 9.25 -27.96 5.35
CA THR A 322 10.70 -28.15 5.45
C THR A 322 11.12 -29.60 5.17
N VAL A 323 10.16 -30.48 4.94
CA VAL A 323 10.38 -31.91 4.69
C VAL A 323 9.84 -32.26 3.32
N ALA A 324 10.67 -32.86 2.47
CA ALA A 324 10.23 -33.39 1.19
C ALA A 324 9.14 -34.46 1.42
N PHE A 325 8.09 -34.49 0.57
CA PHE A 325 6.98 -35.43 0.75
C PHE A 325 7.41 -36.89 0.67
N ASP A 326 8.51 -37.17 -0.04
CA ASP A 326 9.12 -38.47 -0.26
C ASP A 326 10.35 -38.75 0.63
N ALA A 327 10.62 -37.92 1.62
CA ALA A 327 11.76 -38.03 2.52
C ALA A 327 11.83 -39.42 3.25
N ALA A 328 10.67 -40.05 3.43
CA ALA A 328 10.60 -41.40 4.02
C ALA A 328 11.17 -42.48 3.10
N PHE A 329 11.26 -42.23 1.80
CA PHE A 329 11.72 -43.21 0.80
C PHE A 329 13.13 -42.89 0.27
N SER A 330 13.63 -41.67 0.46
CA SER A 330 14.91 -41.23 -0.12
C SER A 330 16.15 -41.64 0.67
N GLY A 331 16.00 -42.17 1.87
CA GLY A 331 17.14 -42.59 2.75
C GLY A 331 18.06 -41.42 3.16
N ASP A 332 17.81 -40.23 2.71
CA ASP A 332 18.62 -39.05 3.00
C ASP A 332 18.28 -38.47 4.38
N LYS A 333 19.26 -38.55 5.25
CA LYS A 333 19.23 -37.86 6.54
C LYS A 333 19.18 -36.33 6.26
N LYS A 334 18.18 -35.69 6.86
CA LYS A 334 17.98 -34.24 6.99
C LYS A 334 19.21 -33.41 6.62
N THR A 335 19.16 -32.74 5.48
CA THR A 335 19.97 -31.53 5.26
C THR A 335 19.11 -30.34 5.69
N SER A 336 19.35 -29.84 6.90
CA SER A 336 18.83 -28.51 7.28
C SER A 336 19.43 -27.49 6.31
N PRO A 337 18.65 -26.60 5.71
CA PRO A 337 19.23 -25.47 5.00
C PRO A 337 20.02 -24.62 6.01
N ALA A 338 21.32 -24.44 5.70
CA ALA A 338 22.15 -23.53 6.45
C ALA A 338 21.56 -22.11 6.34
N ALA A 339 21.35 -21.48 7.48
CA ALA A 339 21.08 -20.05 7.56
C ALA A 339 22.31 -19.32 7.00
N SER A 340 22.12 -18.60 5.91
CA SER A 340 23.04 -17.59 5.40
C SER A 340 22.38 -16.22 5.43
#